data_fb88f67051cfae6c7df293f77e68e65a
#
_entry.id   fb88f67051cfae6c7df293f77e68e65a
#
_cell.length_a   1.000
_cell.length_b   1.000
_cell.length_c   1.000
_cell.angle_alpha   90.00
_cell.angle_beta   90.00
_cell.angle_gamma   90.00
#
_symmetry.space_group_name_H-M   'P 1'
#
loop_
_entity.id
_entity.type
_entity.pdbx_description
1 polymer ?
#
loop_
_entity_poly.entity_id
_entity_poly.type
_entity_poly.pdbx_seq_one_letter_code
_entity_poly.pdbx_strand_id
1 'polypeptide(L)'
;MLNPKHSYKAYSKTDVNTSDQLTLIIMLYDGLLRFLKKAMVKIEENDVEAAHNYFVRSKDIINELLSTLHAEKGGEIGNNLRELYLYMFRRI
;
A
#
# COMPACT_ATOMS: atom_id res chain seq x y z
N MET A 1 -24.59 -3.41 -0.45
CA MET A 1 -23.27 -2.92 -0.89
C MET A 1 -22.19 -3.63 -0.11
N LEU A 2 -21.20 -4.15 -0.80
CA LEU A 2 -20.13 -4.89 -0.13
C LEU A 2 -19.20 -3.92 0.58
N ASN A 3 -18.90 -4.24 1.83
CA ASN A 3 -17.89 -3.55 2.59
C ASN A 3 -16.52 -3.84 1.94
N PRO A 4 -15.68 -2.82 1.64
CA PRO A 4 -14.36 -3.07 1.04
C PRO A 4 -13.50 -4.06 1.83
N LYS A 5 -13.64 -4.03 3.14
CA LYS A 5 -12.94 -4.96 4.03
C LYS A 5 -13.42 -6.40 3.82
N HIS A 6 -14.69 -6.56 3.54
CA HIS A 6 -15.29 -7.87 3.28
C HIS A 6 -14.84 -8.43 1.94
N SER A 7 -14.80 -7.59 0.91
CA SER A 7 -14.28 -7.97 -0.40
C SER A 7 -12.83 -8.41 -0.34
N TYR A 8 -12.02 -7.70 0.42
CA TYR A 8 -10.62 -8.03 0.60
C TYR A 8 -10.47 -9.43 1.22
N LYS A 9 -11.23 -9.73 2.27
CA LYS A 9 -11.17 -11.05 2.91
C LYS A 9 -11.64 -12.17 2.00
N ALA A 10 -12.63 -11.91 1.16
CA ALA A 10 -13.11 -12.90 0.20
C ALA A 10 -12.02 -13.25 -0.79
N TYR A 11 -11.30 -12.25 -1.29
CA TYR A 11 -10.20 -12.48 -2.22
C TYR A 11 -9.04 -13.24 -1.57
N SER A 12 -8.74 -12.95 -0.31
CA SER A 12 -7.61 -13.59 0.36
C SER A 12 -7.86 -15.08 0.68
N LYS A 13 -9.12 -15.53 0.66
CA LYS A 13 -9.48 -16.91 0.96
C LYS A 13 -9.55 -17.81 -0.27
N THR A 14 -9.62 -17.23 -1.44
CA THR A 14 -9.68 -17.98 -2.69
C THR A 14 -8.34 -17.88 -3.40
N ASP A 15 -8.09 -18.80 -4.31
CA ASP A 15 -6.92 -18.69 -5.16
C ASP A 15 -7.01 -17.39 -5.96
N VAL A 16 -6.24 -16.41 -5.56
CA VAL A 16 -6.24 -15.09 -6.19
C VAL A 16 -5.59 -15.22 -7.55
N ASN A 17 -6.36 -15.00 -8.59
CA ASN A 17 -5.82 -14.99 -9.95
C ASN A 17 -5.09 -13.64 -10.20
N THR A 18 -4.42 -13.53 -11.34
CA THR A 18 -3.64 -12.33 -11.68
C THR A 18 -4.47 -11.05 -11.64
N SER A 19 -5.73 -11.12 -12.10
CA SER A 19 -6.63 -9.95 -12.09
C SER A 19 -6.94 -9.49 -10.68
N ASP A 20 -7.22 -10.42 -9.78
CA ASP A 20 -7.55 -10.09 -8.39
C ASP A 20 -6.35 -9.52 -7.67
N GLN A 21 -5.18 -10.06 -7.92
CA GLN A 21 -3.94 -9.58 -7.34
C GLN A 21 -3.61 -8.17 -7.84
N LEU A 22 -3.81 -7.92 -9.13
CA LEU A 22 -3.61 -6.61 -9.70
C LEU A 22 -4.58 -5.59 -9.09
N THR A 23 -5.84 -5.98 -8.92
CA THR A 23 -6.84 -5.13 -8.28
C THR A 23 -6.41 -4.76 -6.85
N LEU A 24 -5.91 -5.72 -6.10
CA LEU A 24 -5.41 -5.47 -4.74
C LEU A 24 -4.26 -4.46 -4.75
N ILE A 25 -3.31 -4.63 -5.67
CA ILE A 25 -2.17 -3.73 -5.78
C ILE A 25 -2.64 -2.31 -6.10
N ILE A 26 -3.59 -2.16 -7.01
CA ILE A 26 -4.15 -0.85 -7.36
C ILE A 26 -4.82 -0.21 -6.14
N MET A 27 -5.55 -0.99 -5.37
CA MET A 27 -6.18 -0.50 -4.13
C MET A 27 -5.14 -0.03 -3.12
N LEU A 28 -4.04 -0.74 -3.00
CA LEU A 28 -2.94 -0.36 -2.10
C LEU A 28 -2.29 0.93 -2.55
N TYR A 29 -2.02 1.10 -3.84
CA TYR A 29 -1.47 2.35 -4.36
C TYR A 29 -2.42 3.52 -4.11
N ASP A 30 -3.70 3.31 -4.36
CA ASP A 30 -4.70 4.36 -4.13
C ASP A 30 -4.73 4.78 -2.65
N GLY A 31 -4.71 3.81 -1.75
CA GLY A 31 -4.66 4.08 -0.31
C GLY A 31 -3.40 4.82 0.10
N LEU A 32 -2.25 4.41 -0.45
CA LEU A 32 -0.98 5.06 -0.18
C LEU A 32 -1.01 6.53 -0.59
N LEU A 33 -1.47 6.82 -1.79
CA LEU A 33 -1.56 8.20 -2.29
C LEU A 33 -2.49 9.04 -1.42
N ARG A 34 -3.63 8.48 -1.02
CA ARG A 34 -4.58 9.21 -0.16
C ARG A 34 -3.99 9.54 1.20
N PHE A 35 -3.29 8.60 1.82
CA PHE A 35 -2.69 8.84 3.12
C PHE A 35 -1.55 9.85 3.04
N LEU A 36 -0.73 9.77 1.99
CA LEU A 36 0.34 10.76 1.81
C LEU A 36 -0.21 12.16 1.60
N LYS A 37 -1.29 12.30 0.82
CA LYS A 37 -1.94 13.60 0.62
C LYS A 37 -2.50 14.14 1.92
N LYS A 38 -3.14 13.28 2.72
CA LYS A 38 -3.67 13.70 4.02
C LYS A 38 -2.56 14.11 4.98
N ALA A 39 -1.43 13.40 4.95
CA ALA A 39 -0.28 13.77 5.76
C ALA A 39 0.23 15.15 5.38
N MET A 40 0.32 15.45 4.10
CA MET A 40 0.77 16.76 3.62
C MET A 40 -0.16 17.88 4.08
N VAL A 41 -1.48 17.66 4.01
CA VAL A 41 -2.46 18.63 4.52
C VAL A 41 -2.26 18.89 6.00
N LYS A 42 -2.03 17.83 6.78
CA LYS A 42 -1.81 17.96 8.22
C LYS A 42 -0.52 18.70 8.55
N ILE A 43 0.52 18.53 7.74
CA ILE A 43 1.74 19.31 7.90
C ILE A 43 1.45 20.80 7.66
N GLU A 44 0.69 21.12 6.62
CA GLU A 44 0.32 22.50 6.33
C GLU A 44 -0.52 23.13 7.46
N GLU A 45 -1.32 22.30 8.13
CA GLU A 45 -2.12 22.74 9.29
C GLU A 45 -1.32 22.77 10.59
N ASN A 46 -0.04 22.44 10.55
CA ASN A 46 0.83 22.33 11.72
C ASN A 46 0.39 21.24 12.70
N ASP A 47 -0.38 20.26 12.23
CA ASP A 47 -0.81 19.11 13.03
C ASP A 47 0.15 17.95 12.81
N VAL A 48 1.28 18.01 13.50
CA VAL A 48 2.37 17.05 13.33
C VAL A 48 1.95 15.65 13.75
N GLU A 49 1.17 15.55 14.81
CA GLU A 49 0.72 14.25 15.32
C GLU A 49 -0.17 13.53 14.31
N ALA A 50 -1.14 14.23 13.72
CA ALA A 50 -2.00 13.65 12.71
C ALA A 50 -1.20 13.30 11.46
N ALA A 51 -0.26 14.15 11.05
CA ALA A 51 0.61 13.87 9.92
C ALA A 51 1.41 12.58 10.16
N HIS A 52 1.98 12.44 11.35
CA HIS A 52 2.74 11.24 11.72
C HIS A 52 1.87 9.99 11.61
N ASN A 53 0.64 10.04 12.08
CA ASN A 53 -0.26 8.89 12.01
C ASN A 53 -0.55 8.48 10.57
N TYR A 54 -0.73 9.44 9.66
CA TYR A 54 -0.92 9.14 8.25
C TYR A 54 0.35 8.57 7.61
N PHE A 55 1.53 9.05 8.00
CA PHE A 55 2.79 8.47 7.52
C PHE A 55 2.96 7.02 7.99
N VAL A 56 2.59 6.71 9.22
CA VAL A 56 2.64 5.33 9.72
C VAL A 56 1.73 4.43 8.90
N ARG A 57 0.52 4.88 8.58
CA ARG A 57 -0.41 4.12 7.74
C ARG A 57 0.13 3.94 6.32
N SER A 58 0.81 4.96 5.80
CA SER A 58 1.46 4.85 4.49
C SER A 58 2.55 3.78 4.50
N LYS A 59 3.35 3.71 5.55
CA LYS A 59 4.37 2.68 5.69
C LYS A 59 3.76 1.29 5.80
N ASP A 60 2.62 1.15 6.47
CA ASP A 60 1.92 -0.12 6.56
C ASP A 60 1.51 -0.61 5.16
N ILE A 61 1.04 0.31 4.32
CA ILE A 61 0.67 -0.04 2.94
C ILE A 61 1.89 -0.46 2.14
N ILE A 62 3.01 0.24 2.31
CA ILE A 62 4.25 -0.14 1.61
C ILE A 62 4.71 -1.54 2.04
N ASN A 63 4.56 -1.88 3.31
CA ASN A 63 4.85 -3.23 3.78
C ASN A 63 3.96 -4.27 3.10
N GLU A 64 2.68 -3.96 2.90
CA GLU A 64 1.77 -4.84 2.16
C GLU A 64 2.20 -4.98 0.70
N LEU A 65 2.61 -3.89 0.07
CA LEU A 65 3.13 -3.95 -1.30
C LEU A 65 4.38 -4.82 -1.39
N LEU A 66 5.27 -4.72 -0.42
CA LEU A 66 6.45 -5.60 -0.35
C LEU A 66 6.04 -7.07 -0.23
N SER A 67 5.01 -7.35 0.55
CA SER A 67 4.48 -8.71 0.71
C SER A 67 3.98 -9.28 -0.60
N THR A 68 3.37 -8.45 -1.45
CA THR A 68 2.88 -8.93 -2.75
C THR A 68 4.01 -9.39 -3.66
N LEU A 69 5.19 -8.81 -3.52
CA LEU A 69 6.35 -9.21 -4.31
C LEU A 69 6.89 -10.57 -3.91
N HIS A 70 6.73 -10.96 -2.65
CA HIS A 70 7.15 -12.30 -2.19
C HIS A 70 6.26 -13.40 -2.77
N ALA A 71 5.00 -13.10 -2.99
CA ALA A 71 4.06 -14.07 -3.58
C ALA A 71 4.30 -14.24 -5.08
N GLU A 72 4.89 -13.25 -5.73
CA GLU A 72 5.23 -13.30 -7.15
C GLU A 72 6.71 -13.58 -7.30
N LYS A 73 7.06 -14.54 -8.11
CA LYS A 73 8.45 -14.82 -8.47
C LYS A 73 8.88 -13.81 -9.54
N GLY A 74 9.02 -12.55 -9.13
CA GLY A 74 8.96 -11.41 -10.02
C GLY A 74 10.21 -11.04 -10.80
N GLY A 75 11.27 -11.80 -10.76
CA GLY A 75 12.46 -11.51 -11.56
C GLY A 75 12.93 -10.06 -11.45
N GLU A 76 13.31 -9.46 -12.56
CA GLU A 76 13.89 -8.12 -12.62
C GLU A 76 12.89 -7.03 -12.23
N ILE A 77 11.65 -7.15 -12.72
CA ILE A 77 10.61 -6.16 -12.39
C ILE A 77 10.29 -6.20 -10.90
N GLY A 78 10.19 -7.40 -10.33
CA GLY A 78 9.96 -7.55 -8.90
C GLY A 78 11.08 -6.94 -8.06
N ASN A 79 12.32 -7.14 -8.46
CA ASN A 79 13.48 -6.58 -7.78
C ASN A 79 13.48 -5.05 -7.85
N ASN A 80 13.16 -4.48 -9.00
CA ASN A 80 13.09 -3.03 -9.17
C ASN A 80 12.00 -2.41 -8.32
N LEU A 81 10.82 -3.05 -8.27
CA LEU A 81 9.73 -2.58 -7.42
C LEU A 81 10.09 -2.68 -5.94
N ARG A 82 10.75 -3.75 -5.55
CA ARG A 82 11.20 -3.91 -4.17
C ARG A 82 12.12 -2.78 -3.75
N GLU A 83 13.07 -2.42 -4.58
CA GLU A 83 13.98 -1.32 -4.30
C GLU A 83 13.23 0.01 -4.19
N LEU A 84 12.26 0.25 -5.08
CA LEU A 84 11.43 1.43 -5.02
C LEU A 84 10.64 1.51 -3.72
N TYR A 85 10.01 0.41 -3.31
CA TYR A 85 9.22 0.38 -2.07
C TYR A 85 10.09 0.60 -0.84
N LEU A 86 11.28 0.00 -0.80
CA LEU A 86 12.21 0.20 0.30
C LEU A 86 12.71 1.64 0.36
N TYR A 87 12.95 2.25 -0.80
CA TYR A 87 13.31 3.65 -0.88
C TYR A 87 12.20 4.53 -0.31
N MET A 88 10.96 4.32 -0.76
CA MET A 88 9.80 5.07 -0.28
C MET A 88 9.60 4.91 1.22
N PHE A 89 9.74 3.69 1.70
CA PHE A 89 9.59 3.40 3.13
C PHE A 89 10.60 4.20 3.96
N ARG A 90 11.83 4.29 3.51
CA ARG A 90 12.87 5.04 4.22
C ARG A 90 12.65 6.55 4.15
N ARG A 91 12.06 7.04 3.06
CA ARG A 91 11.81 8.48 2.88
C ARG A 91 10.58 8.97 3.62
N ILE A 92 9.65 8.12 3.89
CA ILE A 92 8.48 8.47 4.68
C ILE A 92 8.85 8.45 6.17
#